data_5891e126041e9e5d4d2e131d34b02e44
#
_entry.id   5891e126041e9e5d4d2e131d34b02e44
#
_cell.length_a   1.000
_cell.length_b   1.000
_cell.length_c   1.000
_cell.angle_alpha   90.00
_cell.angle_beta   90.00
_cell.angle_gamma   90.00
#
_symmetry.space_group_name_H-M   'P 1'
#
loop_
_entity.id
_entity.type
_entity.pdbx_description
1 polymer ?
#
loop_
_entity_poly.entity_id
_entity_poly.type
_entity_poly.pdbx_seq_one_letter_code
_entity_poly.pdbx_strand_id
1 'polypeptide(L)'
;AASDVYKRQKGSLILIDDGLVALEVESVDGQDMTCVVKNDGLIGERKGVNMPNVNISLPAITERDRQDILFGLTENIDYIAASFIRDGESVRGIRELCRENGGEHVTIFPKIECALGVENFDEILEASDGIMVARGDLGIEIKPELVPHIQKEIIAKCNAAYKPVITATQMLDSMQQNPRPTRAEVADVANAIYDGTDAVMLSGESAAGKYPVEAVKMQASIALETEKYLPAHAPLEVPADAHGTRVVNNVVG
;
A
#
# COMPACT_ATOMS: atom_id res chain seq x y z
N ALA A 1 13.56 15.39 11.02
CA ALA A 1 14.58 14.97 10.02
C ALA A 1 15.99 14.97 10.58
N ALA A 2 16.37 15.91 11.47
CA ALA A 2 17.76 15.99 11.99
C ALA A 2 18.13 14.90 13.01
N SER A 3 17.16 14.32 13.72
CA SER A 3 17.41 13.31 14.76
C SER A 3 17.69 11.90 14.22
N ASP A 4 17.37 11.61 12.98
CA ASP A 4 17.51 10.27 12.41
C ASP A 4 18.87 9.99 11.75
N VAL A 5 19.72 11.02 11.61
CA VAL A 5 21.07 10.88 11.05
C VAL A 5 21.93 9.90 11.84
N TYR A 6 21.70 9.79 13.14
CA TYR A 6 22.48 8.89 14.03
C TYR A 6 22.21 7.39 13.84
N LYS A 7 21.15 7.03 13.14
CA LYS A 7 20.82 5.61 12.85
C LYS A 7 21.38 5.11 11.52
N ARG A 8 21.95 6.00 10.72
CA ARG A 8 22.53 5.68 9.41
C ARG A 8 23.94 5.16 9.60
N GLN A 9 24.20 3.98 9.12
CA GLN A 9 25.51 3.32 9.28
C GLN A 9 26.18 3.18 7.92
N LYS A 10 27.52 3.08 7.92
CA LYS A 10 28.28 2.70 6.74
C LYS A 10 27.72 1.41 6.14
N GLY A 11 27.52 1.38 4.84
CA GLY A 11 26.91 0.29 4.11
C GLY A 11 25.38 0.34 4.01
N SER A 12 24.70 1.33 4.65
CA SER A 12 23.27 1.53 4.49
C SER A 12 22.97 1.95 3.06
N LEU A 13 21.86 1.44 2.52
CA LEU A 13 21.37 1.80 1.19
C LEU A 13 20.40 2.99 1.31
N ILE A 14 20.54 3.95 0.41
CA ILE A 14 19.60 5.06 0.20
C ILE A 14 19.07 4.94 -1.21
N LEU A 15 17.78 4.88 -1.36
CA LEU A 15 17.09 4.78 -2.63
C LEU A 15 16.36 6.09 -2.93
N ILE A 16 16.51 6.60 -4.15
CA ILE A 16 15.90 7.85 -4.60
C ILE A 16 15.01 7.54 -5.81
N ASP A 17 13.87 8.21 -5.90
CA ASP A 17 12.91 8.09 -6.99
C ASP A 17 12.46 6.62 -7.19
N ASP A 18 11.81 6.09 -6.17
CA ASP A 18 11.29 4.72 -6.15
C ASP A 18 12.35 3.63 -6.45
N GLY A 19 13.60 3.91 -6.02
CA GLY A 19 14.71 3.00 -6.19
C GLY A 19 15.43 3.09 -7.55
N LEU A 20 15.06 4.06 -8.40
CA LEU A 20 15.74 4.26 -9.70
C LEU A 20 17.19 4.68 -9.53
N VAL A 21 17.53 5.38 -8.45
CA VAL A 21 18.91 5.71 -8.09
C VAL A 21 19.23 5.16 -6.72
N ALA A 22 20.29 4.37 -6.63
CA ALA A 22 20.77 3.75 -5.41
C ALA A 22 22.10 4.38 -4.96
N LEU A 23 22.18 4.73 -3.68
CA LEU A 23 23.37 5.24 -3.01
C LEU A 23 23.73 4.31 -1.85
N GLU A 24 25.02 4.06 -1.63
CA GLU A 24 25.51 3.35 -0.45
C GLU A 24 26.29 4.31 0.44
N VAL A 25 25.98 4.36 1.72
CA VAL A 25 26.65 5.22 2.69
C VAL A 25 28.07 4.73 2.91
N GLU A 26 29.06 5.55 2.59
CA GLU A 26 30.49 5.28 2.82
C GLU A 26 30.93 5.79 4.21
N SER A 27 30.49 6.98 4.57
CA SER A 27 30.78 7.58 5.88
C SER A 27 29.69 8.56 6.32
N VAL A 28 29.62 8.77 7.64
CA VAL A 28 28.72 9.73 8.28
C VAL A 28 29.56 10.66 9.15
N ASP A 29 29.43 11.97 8.93
CA ASP A 29 30.07 13.01 9.75
C ASP A 29 29.00 14.01 10.21
N GLY A 30 28.59 13.88 11.48
CA GLY A 30 27.52 14.70 12.04
C GLY A 30 26.20 14.55 11.27
N GLN A 31 25.77 15.60 10.58
CA GLN A 31 24.55 15.60 9.76
C GLN A 31 24.80 15.25 8.29
N ASP A 32 26.04 15.19 7.88
CA ASP A 32 26.43 14.92 6.50
C ASP A 32 26.75 13.46 6.28
N MET A 33 26.38 12.97 5.09
CA MET A 33 26.69 11.61 4.65
C MET A 33 27.41 11.65 3.31
N THR A 34 28.55 10.98 3.26
CA THR A 34 29.22 10.69 1.99
C THR A 34 28.70 9.36 1.47
N CYS A 35 28.21 9.34 0.22
CA CYS A 35 27.64 8.16 -0.39
C CYS A 35 28.33 7.86 -1.72
N VAL A 36 28.38 6.58 -2.04
CA VAL A 36 28.79 6.08 -3.37
C VAL A 36 27.55 5.81 -4.20
N VAL A 37 27.47 6.41 -5.38
CA VAL A 37 26.40 6.14 -6.37
C VAL A 37 26.61 4.74 -6.96
N LYS A 38 25.58 3.90 -6.91
CA LYS A 38 25.65 2.49 -7.33
C LYS A 38 25.22 2.26 -8.77
N ASN A 39 24.40 3.16 -9.31
CA ASN A 39 23.90 3.09 -10.68
C ASN A 39 23.61 4.48 -11.23
N ASP A 40 23.67 4.63 -12.55
CA ASP A 40 23.33 5.87 -13.24
C ASP A 40 21.82 6.12 -13.18
N GLY A 41 21.42 7.40 -13.14
CA GLY A 41 20.04 7.84 -13.17
C GLY A 41 19.90 9.33 -13.21
N LEU A 42 18.69 9.80 -13.57
CA LEU A 42 18.31 11.21 -13.53
C LEU A 42 17.50 11.46 -12.27
N ILE A 43 17.93 12.42 -11.46
CA ILE A 43 17.21 12.80 -10.24
C ILE A 43 16.44 14.09 -10.54
N GLY A 44 15.12 14.00 -10.51
CA GLY A 44 14.23 15.17 -10.61
C GLY A 44 14.06 15.88 -9.27
N GLU A 45 13.31 16.99 -9.29
CA GLU A 45 12.92 17.69 -8.08
C GLU A 45 11.82 16.96 -7.32
N ARG A 46 11.82 17.08 -5.99
CA ARG A 46 10.78 16.55 -5.07
C ARG A 46 10.59 15.04 -5.15
N LYS A 47 11.67 14.30 -5.35
CA LYS A 47 11.64 12.84 -5.39
C LYS A 47 11.69 12.23 -4.00
N GLY A 48 11.00 11.10 -3.82
CA GLY A 48 11.04 10.32 -2.60
C GLY A 48 12.43 9.78 -2.29
N VAL A 49 12.75 9.66 -1.01
CA VAL A 49 13.98 9.06 -0.51
C VAL A 49 13.59 7.96 0.47
N ASN A 50 13.94 6.72 0.15
CA ASN A 50 13.71 5.55 0.98
C ASN A 50 15.03 5.05 1.55
N MET A 51 14.97 4.50 2.75
CA MET A 51 16.11 3.89 3.43
C MET A 51 15.70 2.52 3.94
N PRO A 52 15.79 1.48 3.12
CA PRO A 52 15.41 0.13 3.51
C PRO A 52 16.14 -0.31 4.78
N ASN A 53 15.46 -1.04 5.65
CA ASN A 53 15.98 -1.55 6.92
C ASN A 53 16.46 -0.49 7.94
N VAL A 54 16.13 0.79 7.75
CA VAL A 54 16.37 1.84 8.73
C VAL A 54 15.08 2.15 9.48
N ASN A 55 15.08 1.85 10.77
CA ASN A 55 13.93 2.18 11.61
C ASN A 55 13.89 3.70 11.88
N ILE A 56 13.01 4.39 11.19
CA ILE A 56 12.82 5.84 11.32
C ILE A 56 11.83 6.10 12.46
N SER A 57 12.25 6.83 13.50
CA SER A 57 11.42 7.17 14.65
C SER A 57 10.50 8.38 14.40
N LEU A 58 9.82 8.39 13.25
CA LEU A 58 8.79 9.38 12.99
C LEU A 58 7.46 8.90 13.60
N PRO A 59 6.62 9.80 14.14
CA PRO A 59 5.28 9.45 14.56
C PRO A 59 4.50 8.93 13.35
N ALA A 60 3.65 7.92 13.56
CA ALA A 60 2.83 7.36 12.49
C ALA A 60 1.84 8.39 11.92
N ILE A 61 1.39 9.32 12.77
CA ILE A 61 0.54 10.44 12.39
C ILE A 61 1.29 11.72 12.74
N THR A 62 1.64 12.51 11.74
CA THR A 62 2.22 13.84 11.95
C THR A 62 1.14 14.85 12.35
N GLU A 63 1.53 16.03 12.84
CA GLU A 63 0.58 17.10 13.12
C GLU A 63 -0.16 17.55 11.83
N ARG A 64 0.50 17.48 10.69
CA ARG A 64 -0.14 17.76 9.40
C ARG A 64 -1.19 16.71 9.06
N ASP A 65 -0.86 15.41 9.20
CA ASP A 65 -1.83 14.34 8.94
C ASP A 65 -3.04 14.47 9.84
N ARG A 66 -2.84 14.86 11.12
CA ARG A 66 -3.91 15.16 12.06
C ARG A 66 -4.84 16.26 11.53
N GLN A 67 -4.28 17.36 11.05
CA GLN A 67 -5.04 18.48 10.49
C GLN A 67 -5.79 18.08 9.22
N ASP A 68 -5.14 17.32 8.34
CA ASP A 68 -5.74 16.81 7.10
C ASP A 68 -6.90 15.84 7.39
N ILE A 69 -6.76 14.95 8.39
CA ILE A 69 -7.85 14.08 8.85
C ILE A 69 -9.02 14.90 9.38
N LEU A 70 -8.76 15.87 10.28
CA LEU A 70 -9.80 16.72 10.84
C LEU A 70 -10.53 17.52 9.76
N PHE A 71 -9.81 18.05 8.79
CA PHE A 71 -10.41 18.70 7.62
C PHE A 71 -11.28 17.73 6.82
N GLY A 72 -10.76 16.54 6.51
CA GLY A 72 -11.51 15.50 5.80
C GLY A 72 -12.83 15.14 6.49
N LEU A 73 -12.84 15.07 7.82
CA LEU A 73 -14.05 14.80 8.59
C LEU A 73 -15.11 15.91 8.41
N THR A 74 -14.70 17.18 8.22
CA THR A 74 -15.65 18.25 7.90
C THR A 74 -16.26 18.13 6.50
N GLU A 75 -15.58 17.41 5.60
CA GLU A 75 -16.04 17.14 4.24
C GLU A 75 -16.76 15.79 4.08
N ASN A 76 -17.11 15.14 5.22
CA ASN A 76 -17.83 13.87 5.27
C ASN A 76 -17.14 12.74 4.47
N ILE A 77 -15.86 12.54 4.68
CA ILE A 77 -15.13 11.43 4.07
C ILE A 77 -15.62 10.06 4.59
N ASP A 78 -15.61 9.06 3.74
CA ASP A 78 -16.00 7.69 4.07
C ASP A 78 -14.79 6.82 4.44
N TYR A 79 -13.61 7.10 3.86
CA TYR A 79 -12.43 6.25 3.95
C TYR A 79 -11.17 7.05 4.22
N ILE A 80 -10.28 6.46 5.02
CA ILE A 80 -8.90 6.92 5.21
C ILE A 80 -7.95 5.81 4.76
N ALA A 81 -7.14 6.07 3.73
CA ALA A 81 -6.01 5.23 3.36
C ALA A 81 -4.75 5.74 4.07
N ALA A 82 -4.36 5.07 5.15
CA ALA A 82 -3.28 5.51 6.03
C ALA A 82 -1.93 4.96 5.55
N SER A 83 -1.04 5.87 5.09
CA SER A 83 0.29 5.50 4.56
C SER A 83 1.27 5.14 5.68
N PHE A 84 2.22 4.25 5.37
CA PHE A 84 3.35 3.86 6.21
C PHE A 84 2.96 3.41 7.63
N ILE A 85 1.85 2.71 7.76
CA ILE A 85 1.45 2.10 9.02
C ILE A 85 2.41 0.96 9.37
N ARG A 86 2.90 0.97 10.63
CA ARG A 86 3.94 0.06 11.13
C ARG A 86 3.46 -0.86 12.25
N ASP A 87 2.34 -0.50 12.89
CA ASP A 87 1.78 -1.22 14.04
C ASP A 87 0.28 -0.94 14.21
N GLY A 88 -0.38 -1.76 15.03
CA GLY A 88 -1.82 -1.60 15.30
C GLY A 88 -2.14 -0.37 16.16
N GLU A 89 -1.18 0.13 16.96
CA GLU A 89 -1.39 1.34 17.78
C GLU A 89 -1.60 2.57 16.89
N SER A 90 -0.86 2.68 15.80
CA SER A 90 -1.02 3.73 14.80
C SER A 90 -2.43 3.75 14.22
N VAL A 91 -2.99 2.58 13.91
CA VAL A 91 -4.38 2.45 13.39
C VAL A 91 -5.40 2.87 14.46
N ARG A 92 -5.20 2.38 15.69
CA ARG A 92 -6.07 2.76 16.83
C ARG A 92 -6.02 4.26 17.11
N GLY A 93 -4.86 4.90 16.96
CA GLY A 93 -4.69 6.36 17.10
C GLY A 93 -5.50 7.15 16.06
N ILE A 94 -5.52 6.70 14.80
CA ILE A 94 -6.36 7.31 13.75
C ILE A 94 -7.84 7.14 14.08
N ARG A 95 -8.25 5.95 14.49
CA ARG A 95 -9.64 5.65 14.87
C ARG A 95 -10.11 6.52 16.01
N GLU A 96 -9.29 6.67 17.06
CA GLU A 96 -9.63 7.53 18.20
C GLU A 96 -9.78 9.00 17.78
N LEU A 97 -8.86 9.50 16.95
CA LEU A 97 -8.96 10.85 16.37
C LEU A 97 -10.26 11.04 15.60
N CYS A 98 -10.65 10.08 14.77
CA CYS A 98 -11.92 10.12 14.04
C CYS A 98 -13.11 10.12 15.02
N ARG A 99 -13.13 9.21 15.99
CA ARG A 99 -14.21 9.07 16.97
C ARG A 99 -14.42 10.34 17.80
N GLU A 100 -13.35 10.96 18.27
CA GLU A 100 -13.42 12.22 19.04
C GLU A 100 -13.96 13.39 18.23
N ASN A 101 -13.96 13.30 16.89
CA ASN A 101 -14.37 14.37 15.98
C ASN A 101 -15.59 13.99 15.11
N GLY A 102 -16.41 13.02 15.55
CA GLY A 102 -17.65 12.65 14.88
C GLY A 102 -17.49 11.78 13.63
N GLY A 103 -16.32 11.18 13.45
CA GLY A 103 -15.99 10.31 12.33
C GLY A 103 -16.05 8.81 12.64
N GLU A 104 -16.98 8.35 13.52
CA GLU A 104 -17.13 6.92 13.87
C GLU A 104 -17.45 6.03 12.66
N HIS A 105 -18.05 6.61 11.62
CA HIS A 105 -18.43 5.93 10.39
C HIS A 105 -17.25 5.72 9.43
N VAL A 106 -16.12 6.42 9.65
CA VAL A 106 -14.98 6.40 8.73
C VAL A 106 -14.27 5.06 8.77
N THR A 107 -14.09 4.48 7.60
CA THR A 107 -13.41 3.21 7.40
C THR A 107 -11.91 3.42 7.20
N ILE A 108 -11.07 2.72 7.96
CA ILE A 108 -9.61 2.89 7.94
C ILE A 108 -8.95 1.72 7.22
N PHE A 109 -8.23 2.04 6.12
CA PHE A 109 -7.42 1.12 5.33
C PHE A 109 -5.94 1.45 5.53
N PRO A 110 -5.24 0.79 6.45
CA PRO A 110 -3.78 0.87 6.53
C PRO A 110 -3.13 0.39 5.24
N LYS A 111 -2.10 1.10 4.81
CA LYS A 111 -1.28 0.72 3.66
C LYS A 111 -0.05 -0.01 4.17
N ILE A 112 0.14 -1.24 3.70
CA ILE A 112 1.31 -2.06 4.01
C ILE A 112 2.40 -1.72 2.98
N GLU A 113 3.36 -0.92 3.41
CA GLU A 113 4.37 -0.27 2.58
C GLU A 113 5.80 -0.47 3.07
N CYS A 114 6.00 -1.11 4.22
CA CYS A 114 7.32 -1.27 4.82
C CYS A 114 7.46 -2.61 5.55
N ALA A 115 8.71 -2.99 5.86
CA ALA A 115 9.03 -4.24 6.54
C ALA A 115 8.31 -4.38 7.89
N LEU A 116 8.29 -3.32 8.71
CA LEU A 116 7.60 -3.32 10.01
C LEU A 116 6.10 -3.54 9.87
N GLY A 117 5.47 -2.97 8.82
CA GLY A 117 4.05 -3.22 8.54
C GLY A 117 3.76 -4.68 8.19
N VAL A 118 4.70 -5.37 7.57
CA VAL A 118 4.62 -6.81 7.30
C VAL A 118 4.83 -7.62 8.58
N GLU A 119 5.84 -7.27 9.37
CA GLU A 119 6.16 -7.96 10.64
C GLU A 119 5.00 -7.88 11.65
N ASN A 120 4.37 -6.72 11.74
CA ASN A 120 3.27 -6.43 12.68
C ASN A 120 1.88 -6.58 12.03
N PHE A 121 1.80 -7.31 10.91
CA PHE A 121 0.57 -7.35 10.10
C PHE A 121 -0.67 -7.80 10.87
N ASP A 122 -0.53 -8.80 11.73
CA ASP A 122 -1.68 -9.38 12.43
C ASP A 122 -2.35 -8.36 13.37
N GLU A 123 -1.58 -7.55 14.11
CA GLU A 123 -2.14 -6.49 14.96
C GLU A 123 -2.70 -5.30 14.16
N ILE A 124 -2.09 -5.00 13.00
CA ILE A 124 -2.61 -4.00 12.07
C ILE A 124 -3.95 -4.46 11.52
N LEU A 125 -4.03 -5.70 11.05
CA LEU A 125 -5.27 -6.28 10.53
C LEU A 125 -6.37 -6.26 11.58
N GLU A 126 -6.07 -6.65 12.84
CA GLU A 126 -7.05 -6.62 13.94
C GLU A 126 -7.64 -5.22 14.12
N ALA A 127 -6.82 -4.17 14.11
CA ALA A 127 -7.21 -2.79 14.38
C ALA A 127 -7.90 -2.08 13.19
N SER A 128 -7.80 -2.62 11.96
CA SER A 128 -8.25 -2.00 10.71
C SER A 128 -9.63 -2.48 10.27
N ASP A 129 -10.23 -1.78 9.31
CA ASP A 129 -11.47 -2.19 8.64
C ASP A 129 -11.21 -2.90 7.31
N GLY A 130 -10.07 -2.68 6.72
CA GLY A 130 -9.56 -3.31 5.51
C GLY A 130 -8.07 -3.02 5.35
N ILE A 131 -7.44 -3.53 4.32
CA ILE A 131 -5.99 -3.41 4.08
C ILE A 131 -5.74 -2.96 2.65
N MET A 132 -4.68 -2.18 2.43
CA MET A 132 -4.13 -1.94 1.11
C MET A 132 -2.71 -2.50 1.02
N VAL A 133 -2.47 -3.38 0.08
CA VAL A 133 -1.13 -3.86 -0.29
C VAL A 133 -0.54 -2.86 -1.28
N ALA A 134 0.29 -1.95 -0.80
CA ALA A 134 0.89 -0.89 -1.61
C ALA A 134 2.28 -1.33 -2.12
N ARG A 135 2.27 -2.09 -3.21
CA ARG A 135 3.41 -2.84 -3.72
C ARG A 135 4.59 -1.97 -4.18
N GLY A 136 4.33 -0.72 -4.59
CA GLY A 136 5.36 0.22 -5.02
C GLY A 136 6.36 0.49 -3.91
N ASP A 137 5.90 1.10 -2.81
CA ASP A 137 6.74 1.41 -1.65
C ASP A 137 7.24 0.13 -0.97
N LEU A 138 6.38 -0.89 -0.84
CA LEU A 138 6.78 -2.17 -0.25
C LEU A 138 7.96 -2.80 -0.99
N GLY A 139 7.94 -2.79 -2.34
CA GLY A 139 9.02 -3.36 -3.15
C GLY A 139 10.34 -2.58 -3.10
N ILE A 140 10.32 -1.36 -2.54
CA ILE A 140 11.53 -0.58 -2.26
C ILE A 140 12.09 -0.92 -0.86
N GLU A 141 11.18 -1.13 0.10
CA GLU A 141 11.51 -1.39 1.51
C GLU A 141 11.95 -2.83 1.79
N ILE A 142 11.47 -3.78 1.00
CA ILE A 142 11.83 -5.21 1.10
C ILE A 142 12.41 -5.71 -0.22
N LYS A 143 12.94 -6.93 -0.22
CA LYS A 143 13.43 -7.55 -1.46
C LYS A 143 12.26 -7.77 -2.44
N PRO A 144 12.36 -7.30 -3.69
CA PRO A 144 11.26 -7.36 -4.67
C PRO A 144 10.72 -8.79 -4.89
N GLU A 145 11.57 -9.81 -4.82
CA GLU A 145 11.17 -11.21 -4.98
C GLU A 145 10.25 -11.72 -3.86
N LEU A 146 10.17 -11.01 -2.72
CA LEU A 146 9.29 -11.36 -1.60
C LEU A 146 7.89 -10.75 -1.76
N VAL A 147 7.74 -9.67 -2.51
CA VAL A 147 6.46 -8.94 -2.66
C VAL A 147 5.31 -9.85 -3.08
N PRO A 148 5.43 -10.73 -4.09
CA PRO A 148 4.32 -11.60 -4.49
C PRO A 148 3.90 -12.58 -3.39
N HIS A 149 4.83 -13.06 -2.57
CA HIS A 149 4.55 -13.98 -1.47
C HIS A 149 3.82 -13.27 -0.33
N ILE A 150 4.29 -12.08 0.04
CA ILE A 150 3.68 -11.23 1.07
C ILE A 150 2.28 -10.80 0.64
N GLN A 151 2.09 -10.40 -0.63
CA GLN A 151 0.76 -10.10 -1.18
C GLN A 151 -0.22 -11.26 -0.95
N LYS A 152 0.17 -12.48 -1.32
CA LYS A 152 -0.68 -13.67 -1.16
C LYS A 152 -1.01 -13.94 0.31
N GLU A 153 -0.04 -13.80 1.20
CA GLU A 153 -0.23 -14.00 2.63
C GLU A 153 -1.20 -12.96 3.21
N ILE A 154 -1.01 -11.68 2.87
CA ILE A 154 -1.88 -10.59 3.30
C ILE A 154 -3.31 -10.82 2.83
N ILE A 155 -3.50 -11.12 1.53
CA ILE A 155 -4.84 -11.37 0.97
C ILE A 155 -5.50 -12.57 1.69
N ALA A 156 -4.79 -13.67 1.89
CA ALA A 156 -5.32 -14.84 2.57
C ALA A 156 -5.75 -14.52 4.03
N LYS A 157 -4.95 -13.74 4.76
CA LYS A 157 -5.26 -13.32 6.14
C LYS A 157 -6.46 -12.36 6.18
N CYS A 158 -6.54 -11.41 5.23
CA CYS A 158 -7.68 -10.50 5.11
C CYS A 158 -8.97 -11.27 4.85
N ASN A 159 -8.96 -12.20 3.91
CA ASN A 159 -10.11 -13.03 3.57
C ASN A 159 -10.55 -13.89 4.77
N ALA A 160 -9.60 -14.48 5.51
CA ALA A 160 -9.90 -15.25 6.71
C ALA A 160 -10.50 -14.39 7.84
N ALA A 161 -10.14 -13.09 7.89
CA ALA A 161 -10.67 -12.11 8.83
C ALA A 161 -11.95 -11.40 8.33
N TYR A 162 -12.44 -11.72 7.13
CA TYR A 162 -13.58 -11.06 6.48
C TYR A 162 -13.37 -9.55 6.32
N LYS A 163 -12.13 -9.13 6.08
CA LYS A 163 -11.78 -7.73 5.86
C LYS A 163 -11.36 -7.50 4.42
N PRO A 164 -11.90 -6.46 3.76
CA PRO A 164 -11.58 -6.18 2.37
C PRO A 164 -10.10 -5.84 2.20
N VAL A 165 -9.53 -6.29 1.07
CA VAL A 165 -8.16 -6.03 0.69
C VAL A 165 -8.06 -5.43 -0.70
N ILE A 166 -7.25 -4.38 -0.83
CA ILE A 166 -6.97 -3.69 -2.08
C ILE A 166 -5.53 -4.01 -2.49
N THR A 167 -5.35 -4.54 -3.70
CA THR A 167 -4.02 -4.67 -4.31
C THR A 167 -3.73 -3.45 -5.17
N ALA A 168 -2.67 -2.73 -4.86
CA ALA A 168 -2.37 -1.41 -5.40
C ALA A 168 -0.97 -1.33 -6.02
N THR A 169 -0.82 -0.35 -6.91
CA THR A 169 0.39 0.08 -7.60
C THR A 169 0.92 -0.87 -8.67
N GLN A 170 1.37 -0.28 -9.77
CA GLN A 170 1.99 -0.96 -10.92
C GLN A 170 1.12 -2.10 -11.50
N MET A 171 -0.22 -1.94 -11.48
CA MET A 171 -1.13 -2.94 -12.03
C MET A 171 -1.07 -2.96 -13.56
N LEU A 172 -1.18 -1.79 -14.20
CA LEU A 172 -1.10 -1.58 -15.65
C LEU A 172 -0.15 -0.42 -15.97
N ASP A 173 0.98 -0.33 -15.30
CA ASP A 173 1.88 0.83 -15.26
C ASP A 173 2.30 1.31 -16.65
N SER A 174 2.55 0.40 -17.58
CA SER A 174 2.90 0.74 -18.97
C SER A 174 1.80 1.54 -19.68
N MET A 175 0.56 1.45 -19.22
CA MET A 175 -0.57 2.19 -19.79
C MET A 175 -0.57 3.69 -19.42
N GLN A 176 0.34 4.13 -18.58
CA GLN A 176 0.60 5.57 -18.44
C GLN A 176 1.08 6.19 -19.77
N GLN A 177 1.78 5.42 -20.60
CA GLN A 177 2.36 5.89 -21.86
C GLN A 177 1.85 5.12 -23.09
N ASN A 178 1.32 3.91 -22.92
CA ASN A 178 0.92 3.04 -24.01
C ASN A 178 -0.60 2.72 -23.95
N PRO A 179 -1.28 2.59 -25.10
CA PRO A 179 -2.72 2.30 -25.13
C PRO A 179 -3.09 0.86 -24.76
N ARG A 180 -2.09 -0.01 -24.54
CA ARG A 180 -2.26 -1.42 -24.18
C ARG A 180 -1.22 -1.82 -23.13
N PRO A 181 -1.60 -2.68 -22.18
CA PRO A 181 -0.68 -3.19 -21.18
C PRO A 181 0.24 -4.26 -21.77
N THR A 182 1.28 -4.60 -21.04
CA THR A 182 2.09 -5.80 -21.28
C THR A 182 1.33 -7.05 -20.85
N ARG A 183 1.77 -8.21 -21.36
CA ARG A 183 1.22 -9.51 -20.92
C ARG A 183 1.50 -9.79 -19.45
N ALA A 184 2.62 -9.31 -18.93
CA ALA A 184 2.98 -9.47 -17.52
C ALA A 184 2.00 -8.71 -16.61
N GLU A 185 1.62 -7.48 -16.99
CA GLU A 185 0.64 -6.68 -16.26
C GLU A 185 -0.76 -7.31 -16.28
N VAL A 186 -1.19 -7.82 -17.44
CA VAL A 186 -2.46 -8.56 -17.53
C VAL A 186 -2.45 -9.77 -16.60
N ALA A 187 -1.34 -10.51 -16.56
CA ALA A 187 -1.19 -11.66 -15.67
C ALA A 187 -1.15 -11.23 -14.20
N ASP A 188 -0.55 -10.09 -13.87
CA ASP A 188 -0.48 -9.57 -12.51
C ASP A 188 -1.87 -9.20 -11.96
N VAL A 189 -2.67 -8.45 -12.74
CA VAL A 189 -4.06 -8.14 -12.37
C VAL A 189 -4.87 -9.41 -12.16
N ALA A 190 -4.79 -10.36 -13.11
CA ALA A 190 -5.49 -11.64 -13.01
C ALA A 190 -5.06 -12.44 -11.77
N ASN A 191 -3.74 -12.49 -11.47
CA ASN A 191 -3.24 -13.18 -10.29
C ASN A 191 -3.72 -12.56 -8.98
N ALA A 192 -3.76 -11.23 -8.86
CA ALA A 192 -4.32 -10.58 -7.68
C ALA A 192 -5.78 -11.00 -7.44
N ILE A 193 -6.57 -11.13 -8.51
CA ILE A 193 -7.96 -11.59 -8.44
C ILE A 193 -8.03 -13.07 -8.06
N TYR A 194 -7.18 -13.92 -8.64
CA TYR A 194 -7.08 -15.34 -8.24
C TYR A 194 -6.64 -15.52 -6.79
N ASP A 195 -5.82 -14.60 -6.26
CA ASP A 195 -5.40 -14.60 -4.87
C ASP A 195 -6.55 -14.24 -3.92
N GLY A 196 -7.64 -13.64 -4.44
CA GLY A 196 -8.83 -13.27 -3.68
C GLY A 196 -8.86 -11.81 -3.21
N THR A 197 -8.18 -10.89 -3.91
CA THR A 197 -8.29 -9.46 -3.62
C THR A 197 -9.70 -8.95 -3.90
N ASP A 198 -10.22 -8.05 -3.06
CA ASP A 198 -11.55 -7.45 -3.25
C ASP A 198 -11.53 -6.30 -4.25
N ALA A 199 -10.39 -5.63 -4.37
CA ALA A 199 -10.21 -4.55 -5.33
C ALA A 199 -8.79 -4.50 -5.87
N VAL A 200 -8.65 -4.01 -7.10
CA VAL A 200 -7.38 -3.67 -7.75
C VAL A 200 -7.38 -2.17 -8.07
N MET A 201 -6.29 -1.48 -7.75
CA MET A 201 -6.22 -0.03 -7.83
C MET A 201 -5.26 0.42 -8.93
N LEU A 202 -5.72 1.31 -9.81
CA LEU A 202 -4.86 2.09 -10.70
C LEU A 202 -4.36 3.33 -9.97
N SER A 203 -3.14 3.75 -10.26
CA SER A 203 -2.48 4.94 -9.69
C SER A 203 -2.16 5.93 -10.81
N GLY A 204 -0.91 6.00 -11.25
CA GLY A 204 -0.46 6.88 -12.31
C GLY A 204 -1.20 6.67 -13.64
N GLU A 205 -1.65 5.46 -13.92
CA GLU A 205 -2.37 5.08 -15.12
C GLU A 205 -3.64 5.91 -15.35
N SER A 206 -4.37 6.18 -14.27
CA SER A 206 -5.61 6.97 -14.32
C SER A 206 -5.42 8.42 -13.86
N ALA A 207 -4.42 8.72 -12.98
CA ALA A 207 -4.21 10.04 -12.41
C ALA A 207 -3.42 10.97 -13.32
N ALA A 208 -2.42 10.46 -14.06
CA ALA A 208 -1.50 11.25 -14.87
C ALA A 208 -1.18 10.62 -16.23
N GLY A 209 -1.63 9.41 -16.49
CA GLY A 209 -1.38 8.66 -17.72
C GLY A 209 -2.07 9.28 -18.94
N LYS A 210 -1.59 8.91 -20.13
CA LYS A 210 -2.16 9.34 -21.41
C LYS A 210 -3.46 8.60 -21.78
N TYR A 211 -3.70 7.44 -21.15
CA TYR A 211 -4.78 6.52 -21.50
C TYR A 211 -5.65 6.11 -20.29
N PRO A 212 -6.16 7.09 -19.49
CA PRO A 212 -6.83 6.79 -18.22
C PRO A 212 -8.11 5.95 -18.42
N VAL A 213 -8.91 6.26 -19.42
CA VAL A 213 -10.16 5.53 -19.70
C VAL A 213 -9.88 4.12 -20.18
N GLU A 214 -8.90 3.95 -21.05
CA GLU A 214 -8.46 2.66 -21.58
C GLU A 214 -7.89 1.78 -20.47
N ALA A 215 -7.13 2.35 -19.54
CA ALA A 215 -6.58 1.63 -18.38
C ALA A 215 -7.70 1.08 -17.49
N VAL A 216 -8.71 1.90 -17.15
CA VAL A 216 -9.86 1.45 -16.36
C VAL A 216 -10.64 0.36 -17.10
N LYS A 217 -10.93 0.54 -18.40
CA LYS A 217 -11.62 -0.46 -19.22
C LYS A 217 -10.83 -1.77 -19.30
N MET A 218 -9.51 -1.69 -19.44
CA MET A 218 -8.65 -2.88 -19.50
C MET A 218 -8.65 -3.62 -18.17
N GLN A 219 -8.50 -2.92 -17.06
CA GLN A 219 -8.55 -3.53 -15.73
C GLN A 219 -9.88 -4.22 -15.46
N ALA A 220 -11.00 -3.55 -15.78
CA ALA A 220 -12.33 -4.14 -15.67
C ALA A 220 -12.50 -5.37 -16.57
N SER A 221 -11.98 -5.31 -17.81
CA SER A 221 -12.05 -6.46 -18.72
C SER A 221 -11.27 -7.66 -18.22
N ILE A 222 -10.08 -7.44 -17.64
CA ILE A 222 -9.27 -8.52 -17.04
C ILE A 222 -10.01 -9.12 -15.84
N ALA A 223 -10.60 -8.27 -14.99
CA ALA A 223 -11.35 -8.73 -13.82
C ALA A 223 -12.54 -9.61 -14.24
N LEU A 224 -13.41 -9.09 -15.10
CA LEU A 224 -14.59 -9.82 -15.60
C LEU A 224 -14.22 -11.13 -16.30
N GLU A 225 -13.11 -11.18 -17.02
CA GLU A 225 -12.68 -12.43 -17.66
C GLU A 225 -12.14 -13.41 -16.63
N THR A 226 -11.32 -12.95 -15.66
CA THR A 226 -10.73 -13.79 -14.63
C THR A 226 -11.78 -14.41 -13.71
N GLU A 227 -12.80 -13.64 -13.35
CA GLU A 227 -13.90 -14.10 -12.48
C GLU A 227 -14.64 -15.32 -13.04
N LYS A 228 -14.71 -15.49 -14.38
CA LYS A 228 -15.30 -16.68 -15.01
C LYS A 228 -14.57 -17.99 -14.69
N TYR A 229 -13.31 -17.89 -14.30
CA TYR A 229 -12.45 -19.03 -14.02
C TYR A 229 -12.17 -19.21 -12.53
N LEU A 230 -12.74 -18.35 -11.69
CA LEU A 230 -12.66 -18.56 -10.23
C LEU A 230 -13.46 -19.82 -9.85
N PRO A 231 -12.93 -20.64 -8.91
CA PRO A 231 -13.71 -21.74 -8.37
C PRO A 231 -14.97 -21.17 -7.70
N ALA A 232 -16.11 -21.86 -7.87
CA ALA A 232 -17.31 -21.50 -7.14
C ALA A 232 -17.01 -21.56 -5.64
N HIS A 233 -17.01 -20.41 -4.99
CA HIS A 233 -16.83 -20.36 -3.54
C HIS A 233 -18.06 -20.97 -2.87
N ALA A 234 -17.83 -21.90 -1.92
CA ALA A 234 -18.88 -22.25 -1.00
C ALA A 234 -19.33 -20.98 -0.26
N PRO A 235 -20.64 -20.82 0.02
CA PRO A 235 -21.11 -19.67 0.78
C PRO A 235 -20.29 -19.56 2.08
N LEU A 236 -19.66 -18.40 2.31
CA LEU A 236 -18.94 -18.14 3.54
C LEU A 236 -19.96 -18.10 4.68
N GLU A 237 -19.87 -19.01 5.64
CA GLU A 237 -20.61 -18.91 6.89
C GLU A 237 -19.99 -17.77 7.71
N VAL A 238 -20.61 -16.60 7.63
CA VAL A 238 -20.18 -15.43 8.43
C VAL A 238 -20.50 -15.72 9.90
N PRO A 239 -19.53 -15.69 10.82
CA PRO A 239 -19.80 -15.84 12.24
C PRO A 239 -20.85 -14.82 12.72
N ALA A 240 -21.79 -15.26 13.56
CA ALA A 240 -22.89 -14.40 14.03
C ALA A 240 -22.42 -13.20 14.88
N ASP A 241 -21.16 -13.21 15.33
CA ASP A 241 -20.50 -12.20 16.14
C ASP A 241 -19.52 -11.31 15.35
N ALA A 242 -19.49 -11.43 14.03
CA ALA A 242 -18.70 -10.54 13.18
C ALA A 242 -19.28 -9.11 13.20
N HIS A 243 -18.90 -8.34 14.22
CA HIS A 243 -19.30 -6.96 14.35
C HIS A 243 -18.56 -6.05 13.38
N GLY A 244 -19.32 -5.37 12.52
CA GLY A 244 -18.84 -4.24 11.72
C GLY A 244 -18.22 -4.57 10.37
N THR A 245 -18.13 -5.84 9.99
CA THR A 245 -17.66 -6.21 8.65
C THR A 245 -18.82 -6.06 7.67
N ARG A 246 -18.78 -5.08 6.79
CA ARG A 246 -19.58 -5.12 5.56
C ARG A 246 -19.07 -6.30 4.75
N VAL A 247 -19.79 -7.40 4.82
CA VAL A 247 -19.61 -8.49 3.87
C VAL A 247 -19.94 -7.90 2.50
N VAL A 248 -18.92 -7.62 1.70
CA VAL A 248 -19.11 -7.40 0.28
C VAL A 248 -19.48 -8.77 -0.27
N ASN A 249 -20.78 -9.06 -0.29
CA ASN A 249 -21.26 -10.21 -1.01
C ASN A 249 -20.91 -10.00 -2.48
N ASN A 250 -19.92 -10.72 -2.96
CA ASN A 250 -19.83 -11.02 -4.38
C ASN A 250 -21.08 -11.85 -4.72
N VAL A 251 -22.17 -11.15 -4.94
CA VAL A 251 -23.33 -11.76 -5.56
C VAL A 251 -22.96 -11.90 -7.03
N VAL A 252 -22.41 -13.07 -7.36
CA VAL A 252 -22.39 -13.54 -8.73
C VAL A 252 -23.83 -13.92 -9.03
N GLY A 253 -24.53 -13.01 -9.68
CA GLY A 253 -25.80 -13.27 -10.31
C GLY A 253 -25.61 -13.64 -11.77
#